data_1d3a466326178c2fa1ce32e4970884e3
#
_entry.id   1d3a466326178c2fa1ce32e4970884e3
#
_cell.length_a   1.000
_cell.length_b   1.000
_cell.length_c   1.000
_cell.angle_alpha   90.00
_cell.angle_beta   90.00
_cell.angle_gamma   90.00
#
_symmetry.space_group_name_H-M   'P 1'
#
loop_
_entity.id
_entity.type
_entity.pdbx_description
1 polymer ?
#
loop_
_entity_poly.entity_id
_entity_poly.type
_entity_poly.pdbx_seq_one_letter_code
_entity_poly.pdbx_strand_id
1 'polypeptide(L)'
;RADVLWATGACLMVRSSLFNGLGGLDDRFFAHMEEIDLCWRIQLAGYRIRIVPESLVYHIGGGTLPQTSPWKLKLNYRNNLMLLENNLAKTLALTISEKEKGIDNSGKIAAKAVRQAGRRIWLRMVIDGLTGAAYLLMLKRDYFKAVIDAHKEFRQLSKRPGAEEVNEWLSESAAKRPGPQVQGIYPHLIIPMAIFLRNKSFGIINKYFQK
;
A
#
# COMPACT_ATOMS: atom_id res chain seq x y z
N ARG A 1 -17.19 11.22 12.95
CA ARG A 1 -15.95 10.43 13.05
C ARG A 1 -16.10 9.19 12.18
N ALA A 2 -15.13 8.92 11.31
CA ALA A 2 -15.14 7.75 10.41
C ALA A 2 -13.81 7.02 10.49
N ASP A 3 -13.85 5.71 10.30
CA ASP A 3 -12.65 4.90 10.12
C ASP A 3 -12.17 5.05 8.68
N VAL A 4 -10.86 5.21 8.49
CA VAL A 4 -10.23 5.44 7.19
C VAL A 4 -9.03 4.50 7.01
N LEU A 5 -8.61 4.29 5.75
CA LEU A 5 -7.42 3.47 5.48
C LEU A 5 -6.14 4.17 5.98
N TRP A 6 -6.02 5.45 5.73
CA TRP A 6 -4.83 6.22 6.07
C TRP A 6 -5.17 7.67 6.40
N ALA A 7 -4.29 8.32 7.15
CA ALA A 7 -4.31 9.75 7.43
C ALA A 7 -3.06 10.39 6.83
N THR A 8 -3.19 11.63 6.37
CA THR A 8 -2.06 12.35 5.78
C THR A 8 -0.97 12.64 6.83
N GLY A 9 0.28 12.57 6.42
CA GLY A 9 1.43 12.93 7.25
C GLY A 9 1.42 14.39 7.74
N ALA A 10 0.62 15.26 7.11
CA ALA A 10 0.45 16.63 7.56
C ALA A 10 -0.23 16.74 8.94
N CYS A 11 -1.06 15.76 9.32
CA CYS A 11 -1.72 15.72 10.63
C CYS A 11 -2.05 14.29 11.02
N LEU A 12 -1.06 13.57 11.49
CA LEU A 12 -1.19 12.20 11.99
C LEU A 12 -0.76 12.12 13.45
N MET A 13 -1.64 11.63 14.31
CA MET A 13 -1.34 11.37 15.71
C MET A 13 -1.38 9.84 15.96
N VAL A 14 -0.31 9.30 16.52
CA VAL A 14 -0.15 7.88 16.83
C VAL A 14 0.34 7.72 18.26
N ARG A 15 -0.12 6.69 18.97
CA ARG A 15 0.44 6.35 20.28
C ARG A 15 1.92 6.00 20.13
N SER A 16 2.79 6.58 20.96
CA SER A 16 4.24 6.35 20.89
C SER A 16 4.62 4.88 21.03
N SER A 17 3.96 4.14 21.93
CA SER A 17 4.20 2.69 22.09
C SER A 17 3.87 1.90 20.83
N LEU A 18 2.78 2.24 20.13
CA LEU A 18 2.40 1.59 18.89
C LEU A 18 3.35 1.99 17.75
N PHE A 19 3.69 3.27 17.65
CA PHE A 19 4.63 3.78 16.66
C PHE A 19 5.99 3.07 16.78
N ASN A 20 6.55 3.02 17.98
CA ASN A 20 7.84 2.39 18.25
C ASN A 20 7.77 0.85 18.06
N GLY A 21 6.67 0.22 18.51
CA GLY A 21 6.47 -1.22 18.36
C GLY A 21 6.33 -1.68 16.91
N LEU A 22 5.93 -0.78 16.00
CA LEU A 22 5.89 -1.02 14.55
C LEU A 22 7.16 -0.59 13.83
N GLY A 23 8.18 -0.08 14.53
CA GLY A 23 9.43 0.39 13.94
C GLY A 23 9.36 1.79 13.30
N GLY A 24 8.35 2.58 13.65
CA GLY A 24 8.21 3.95 13.16
C GLY A 24 7.88 4.05 11.66
N LEU A 25 8.31 5.13 11.03
CA LEU A 25 8.29 5.29 9.58
C LEU A 25 9.44 4.51 8.96
N ASP A 26 9.21 3.87 7.84
CA ASP A 26 10.25 3.18 7.08
C ASP A 26 11.09 4.23 6.31
N ASP A 27 12.33 4.42 6.72
CA ASP A 27 13.27 5.43 6.20
C ASP A 27 13.60 5.27 4.71
N ARG A 28 13.40 4.06 4.17
CA ARG A 28 13.58 3.79 2.74
C ARG A 28 12.67 4.65 1.86
N PHE A 29 11.50 5.09 2.39
CA PHE A 29 10.57 5.93 1.62
C PHE A 29 11.13 7.31 1.34
N PHE A 30 11.92 7.87 2.23
CA PHE A 30 12.43 9.25 2.21
C PHE A 30 11.34 10.31 2.26
N ALA A 31 10.40 10.31 1.32
CA ALA A 31 9.23 11.19 1.26
C ALA A 31 8.15 10.55 0.38
N HIS A 32 6.89 10.79 0.71
CA HIS A 32 5.66 10.25 0.11
C HIS A 32 5.43 8.77 0.39
N MET A 33 4.24 8.47 0.88
CA MET A 33 3.70 7.13 1.21
C MET A 33 4.26 6.48 2.48
N GLU A 34 5.20 7.09 3.19
CA GLU A 34 5.70 6.60 4.48
C GLU A 34 4.58 6.56 5.53
N GLU A 35 3.71 7.57 5.53
CA GLU A 35 2.55 7.64 6.41
C GLU A 35 1.48 6.62 6.01
N ILE A 36 1.32 6.36 4.71
CA ILE A 36 0.38 5.35 4.20
C ILE A 36 0.86 3.96 4.61
N ASP A 37 2.15 3.70 4.50
CA ASP A 37 2.77 2.45 4.93
C ASP A 37 2.58 2.23 6.44
N LEU A 38 2.87 3.24 7.26
CA LEU A 38 2.64 3.17 8.70
C LEU A 38 1.16 2.90 9.02
N CYS A 39 0.25 3.61 8.37
CA CYS A 39 -1.19 3.42 8.56
C CYS A 39 -1.62 2.00 8.19
N TRP A 40 -1.08 1.43 7.13
CA TRP A 40 -1.38 0.06 6.73
C TRP A 40 -0.84 -0.94 7.76
N ARG A 41 0.40 -0.75 8.26
CA ARG A 41 0.97 -1.59 9.33
C ARG A 41 0.18 -1.48 10.65
N ILE A 42 -0.33 -0.29 11.00
CA ILE A 42 -1.22 -0.07 12.15
C ILE A 42 -2.48 -0.93 12.01
N GLN A 43 -3.11 -0.95 10.84
CA GLN A 43 -4.28 -1.80 10.61
C GLN A 43 -3.93 -3.29 10.59
N LEU A 44 -2.80 -3.67 10.00
CA LEU A 44 -2.28 -5.03 10.08
C LEU A 44 -2.02 -5.48 11.52
N ALA A 45 -1.69 -4.59 12.42
CA ALA A 45 -1.58 -4.85 13.85
C ALA A 45 -2.93 -4.87 14.61
N GLY A 46 -4.08 -4.72 13.91
CA GLY A 46 -5.42 -4.80 14.51
C GLY A 46 -5.98 -3.48 15.03
N TYR A 47 -5.30 -2.37 14.82
CA TYR A 47 -5.79 -1.05 15.23
C TYR A 47 -6.56 -0.36 14.10
N ARG A 48 -7.34 0.66 14.47
CA ARG A 48 -8.13 1.47 13.53
C ARG A 48 -7.54 2.87 13.41
N ILE A 49 -7.73 3.48 12.25
CA ILE A 49 -7.37 4.86 12.00
C ILE A 49 -8.66 5.65 11.87
N ARG A 50 -8.76 6.73 12.62
CA ARG A 50 -9.97 7.57 12.67
C ARG A 50 -9.68 8.99 12.26
N ILE A 51 -10.56 9.53 11.44
CA ILE A 51 -10.63 10.97 11.21
C ILE A 51 -11.43 11.66 12.30
N VAL A 52 -10.90 12.80 12.77
CA VAL A 52 -11.55 13.70 13.72
C VAL A 52 -11.83 15.02 13.00
N PRO A 53 -13.05 15.18 12.39
CA PRO A 53 -13.35 16.33 11.54
C PRO A 53 -13.29 17.68 12.25
N GLU A 54 -13.45 17.64 13.58
CA GLU A 54 -13.40 18.85 14.42
C GLU A 54 -11.98 19.40 14.60
N SER A 55 -10.95 18.60 14.28
CA SER A 55 -9.55 19.02 14.33
C SER A 55 -9.16 19.67 13.00
N LEU A 56 -8.98 20.98 13.03
CA LEU A 56 -8.59 21.79 11.88
C LEU A 56 -7.08 22.03 11.89
N VAL A 57 -6.40 21.66 10.80
CA VAL A 57 -4.98 21.92 10.59
C VAL A 57 -4.77 22.58 9.24
N TYR A 58 -4.00 23.67 9.25
CA TYR A 58 -3.58 24.34 8.02
C TYR A 58 -2.27 23.75 7.51
N HIS A 59 -2.25 23.34 6.26
CA HIS A 59 -1.07 22.74 5.63
C HIS A 59 -0.73 23.44 4.31
N ILE A 60 0.52 23.91 4.20
CA ILE A 60 1.04 24.48 2.95
C ILE A 60 1.56 23.35 2.07
N GLY A 61 0.73 22.92 1.13
CA GLY A 61 1.10 21.85 0.19
C GLY A 61 2.23 22.28 -0.77
N GLY A 62 3.14 21.34 -1.08
CA GLY A 62 4.19 21.58 -2.07
C GLY A 62 5.44 22.29 -1.57
N GLY A 63 5.56 22.54 -0.26
CA GLY A 63 6.73 23.22 0.31
C GLY A 63 8.05 22.45 0.17
N THR A 64 8.01 21.13 0.08
CA THR A 64 9.21 20.28 0.02
C THR A 64 9.63 19.92 -1.40
N LEU A 65 8.68 19.68 -2.30
CA LEU A 65 8.95 19.25 -3.67
C LEU A 65 7.96 19.85 -4.67
N PRO A 66 8.42 20.38 -5.83
CA PRO A 66 7.55 20.81 -6.90
C PRO A 66 6.60 19.70 -7.34
N GLN A 67 5.32 20.01 -7.58
CA GLN A 67 4.30 19.01 -7.90
C GLN A 67 4.56 18.25 -9.20
N THR A 68 5.29 18.84 -10.14
CA THR A 68 5.52 18.32 -11.50
C THR A 68 6.96 17.88 -11.76
N SER A 69 7.76 17.57 -10.73
CA SER A 69 9.15 17.17 -10.93
C SER A 69 9.27 15.68 -11.29
N PRO A 70 10.18 15.30 -12.22
CA PRO A 70 10.50 13.90 -12.50
C PRO A 70 10.98 13.15 -11.25
N TRP A 71 11.63 13.85 -10.32
CA TRP A 71 12.09 13.28 -9.07
C TRP A 71 10.94 12.85 -8.17
N LYS A 72 9.91 13.68 -8.03
CA LYS A 72 8.68 13.32 -7.31
C LYS A 72 7.98 12.14 -7.97
N LEU A 73 7.94 12.11 -9.30
CA LEU A 73 7.40 10.98 -10.05
C LEU A 73 8.17 9.70 -9.72
N LYS A 74 9.50 9.73 -9.73
CA LYS A 74 10.36 8.60 -9.37
C LYS A 74 10.04 8.08 -7.97
N LEU A 75 9.96 8.97 -6.97
CA LEU A 75 9.59 8.59 -5.61
C LEU A 75 8.22 7.91 -5.55
N ASN A 76 7.21 8.47 -6.23
CA ASN A 76 5.87 7.89 -6.23
C ASN A 76 5.83 6.48 -6.82
N TYR A 77 6.52 6.20 -7.92
CA TYR A 77 6.59 4.86 -8.51
C TYR A 77 7.34 3.89 -7.61
N ARG A 78 8.52 4.28 -7.10
CA ARG A 78 9.34 3.47 -6.21
C ARG A 78 8.60 3.14 -4.91
N ASN A 79 8.08 4.16 -4.25
CA ASN A 79 7.45 4.05 -2.95
C ASN A 79 6.15 3.25 -3.02
N ASN A 80 5.40 3.35 -4.11
CA ASN A 80 4.22 2.52 -4.31
C ASN A 80 4.55 1.02 -4.37
N LEU A 81 5.66 0.65 -5.03
CA LEU A 81 6.13 -0.74 -5.06
C LEU A 81 6.58 -1.21 -3.67
N MET A 82 7.28 -0.35 -2.91
CA MET A 82 7.70 -0.65 -1.53
C MET A 82 6.50 -0.77 -0.58
N LEU A 83 5.50 0.10 -0.72
CA LEU A 83 4.25 0.04 0.02
C LEU A 83 3.54 -1.31 -0.17
N LEU A 84 3.46 -1.79 -1.42
CA LEU A 84 2.90 -3.09 -1.75
C LEU A 84 3.76 -4.23 -1.19
N GLU A 85 5.08 -4.13 -1.28
CA GLU A 85 6.01 -5.14 -0.77
C GLU A 85 5.88 -5.32 0.74
N ASN A 86 5.83 -4.22 1.49
CA ASN A 86 5.76 -4.24 2.95
C ASN A 86 4.46 -4.87 3.48
N ASN A 87 3.34 -4.68 2.76
CA ASN A 87 2.02 -4.87 3.36
C ASN A 87 1.14 -5.91 2.66
N LEU A 88 1.31 -6.10 1.33
CA LEU A 88 0.33 -6.85 0.54
C LEU A 88 0.29 -8.34 0.86
N ALA A 89 1.45 -8.97 1.11
CA ALA A 89 1.50 -10.39 1.43
C ALA A 89 0.77 -10.69 2.76
N LYS A 90 0.98 -9.86 3.78
CA LYS A 90 0.31 -9.97 5.09
C LYS A 90 -1.21 -9.77 4.97
N THR A 91 -1.64 -8.78 4.19
CA THR A 91 -3.06 -8.54 3.90
C THR A 91 -3.72 -9.73 3.20
N LEU A 92 -3.05 -10.30 2.20
CA LEU A 92 -3.56 -11.46 1.47
C LEU A 92 -3.60 -12.70 2.37
N ALA A 93 -2.60 -12.90 3.24
CA ALA A 93 -2.59 -14.00 4.18
C ALA A 93 -3.80 -13.98 5.12
N LEU A 94 -4.14 -12.81 5.68
CA LEU A 94 -5.35 -12.63 6.48
C LEU A 94 -6.61 -12.97 5.69
N THR A 95 -6.73 -12.41 4.48
CA THR A 95 -7.91 -12.60 3.63
C THR A 95 -8.10 -14.08 3.24
N ILE A 96 -6.99 -14.80 2.96
CA ILE A 96 -7.04 -16.22 2.62
C ILE A 96 -7.39 -17.04 3.87
N SER A 97 -6.77 -16.75 5.02
CA SER A 97 -7.02 -17.43 6.28
C SER A 97 -8.49 -17.34 6.70
N GLU A 98 -9.12 -16.18 6.54
CA GLU A 98 -10.56 -16.01 6.84
C GLU A 98 -11.47 -16.83 5.93
N LYS A 99 -11.10 -17.01 4.67
CA LYS A 99 -11.88 -17.79 3.69
C LYS A 99 -11.73 -19.29 3.87
N GLU A 100 -10.54 -19.72 4.28
CA GLU A 100 -10.17 -21.14 4.42
C GLU A 100 -10.31 -21.61 5.89
N LYS A 101 -11.27 -21.07 6.64
CA LYS A 101 -11.56 -21.41 8.05
C LYS A 101 -11.62 -22.93 8.24
N GLY A 102 -10.76 -23.47 9.13
CA GLY A 102 -10.74 -24.88 9.51
C GLY A 102 -9.62 -25.71 8.90
N ILE A 103 -8.77 -25.14 8.09
CA ILE A 103 -7.58 -25.83 7.54
C ILE A 103 -6.36 -25.36 8.34
N ASP A 104 -5.82 -26.27 9.15
CA ASP A 104 -4.53 -26.07 9.84
C ASP A 104 -3.38 -26.11 8.82
N ASN A 105 -3.18 -25.01 8.08
CA ASN A 105 -2.26 -24.93 6.97
C ASN A 105 -1.70 -23.52 6.77
N SER A 106 -1.36 -22.86 7.89
CA SER A 106 -0.85 -21.47 7.87
C SER A 106 0.33 -21.28 6.91
N GLY A 107 1.24 -22.26 6.82
CA GLY A 107 2.38 -22.20 5.89
C GLY A 107 1.96 -22.20 4.41
N LYS A 108 0.93 -22.97 4.02
CA LYS A 108 0.42 -22.94 2.64
C LYS A 108 -0.30 -21.63 2.33
N ILE A 109 -1.02 -21.06 3.31
CA ILE A 109 -1.66 -19.75 3.21
C ILE A 109 -0.61 -18.67 2.98
N ALA A 110 0.45 -18.66 3.80
CA ALA A 110 1.55 -17.72 3.68
C ALA A 110 2.25 -17.81 2.30
N ALA A 111 2.59 -19.02 1.86
CA ALA A 111 3.21 -19.25 0.54
C ALA A 111 2.30 -18.77 -0.62
N LYS A 112 0.99 -19.03 -0.53
CA LYS A 112 0.00 -18.56 -1.51
C LYS A 112 -0.10 -17.04 -1.52
N ALA A 113 -0.10 -16.42 -0.35
CA ALA A 113 -0.17 -14.97 -0.19
C ALA A 113 1.07 -14.26 -0.78
N VAL A 114 2.27 -14.74 -0.44
CA VAL A 114 3.55 -14.22 -0.97
C VAL A 114 3.60 -14.33 -2.49
N ARG A 115 3.22 -15.49 -3.05
CA ARG A 115 3.17 -15.66 -4.50
C ARG A 115 2.19 -14.71 -5.17
N GLN A 116 1.00 -14.52 -4.60
CA GLN A 116 0.00 -13.59 -5.14
C GLN A 116 0.46 -12.14 -5.04
N ALA A 117 1.09 -11.74 -3.93
CA ALA A 117 1.66 -10.42 -3.75
C ALA A 117 2.75 -10.15 -4.80
N GLY A 118 3.68 -11.10 -5.00
CA GLY A 118 4.72 -10.98 -6.02
C GLY A 118 4.17 -10.81 -7.43
N ARG A 119 3.12 -11.57 -7.79
CA ARG A 119 2.43 -11.41 -9.10
C ARG A 119 1.81 -10.03 -9.27
N ARG A 120 1.17 -9.48 -8.21
CA ARG A 120 0.55 -8.15 -8.26
C ARG A 120 1.60 -7.04 -8.36
N ILE A 121 2.71 -7.15 -7.64
CA ILE A 121 3.84 -6.22 -7.74
C ILE A 121 4.45 -6.28 -9.15
N TRP A 122 4.65 -7.49 -9.69
CA TRP A 122 5.15 -7.66 -11.05
C TRP A 122 4.21 -7.02 -12.09
N LEU A 123 2.89 -7.29 -11.98
CA LEU A 123 1.90 -6.68 -12.87
C LEU A 123 1.90 -5.14 -12.76
N ARG A 124 2.05 -4.61 -11.55
CA ARG A 124 2.18 -3.17 -11.35
C ARG A 124 3.42 -2.63 -12.06
N MET A 125 4.57 -3.31 -11.97
CA MET A 125 5.78 -2.89 -12.69
C MET A 125 5.59 -2.92 -14.22
N VAL A 126 4.85 -3.89 -14.74
CA VAL A 126 4.51 -3.92 -16.19
C VAL A 126 3.66 -2.70 -16.58
N ILE A 127 2.63 -2.37 -15.79
CA ILE A 127 1.78 -1.19 -16.03
C ILE A 127 2.61 0.10 -15.94
N ASP A 128 3.49 0.21 -14.98
CA ASP A 128 4.41 1.34 -14.85
C ASP A 128 5.33 1.46 -16.08
N GLY A 129 5.83 0.32 -16.57
CA GLY A 129 6.63 0.27 -17.80
C GLY A 129 5.86 0.77 -19.04
N LEU A 130 4.57 0.38 -19.16
CA LEU A 130 3.71 0.90 -20.23
C LEU A 130 3.49 2.41 -20.12
N THR A 131 3.32 2.92 -18.90
CA THR A 131 3.24 4.37 -18.66
C THR A 131 4.56 5.06 -18.99
N GLY A 132 5.69 4.44 -18.66
CA GLY A 132 7.02 4.91 -19.07
C GLY A 132 7.16 5.00 -20.59
N ALA A 133 6.74 3.96 -21.30
CA ALA A 133 6.73 3.96 -22.77
C ALA A 133 5.86 5.09 -23.36
N ALA A 134 4.70 5.35 -22.76
CA ALA A 134 3.85 6.47 -23.14
C ALA A 134 4.56 7.82 -22.93
N TYR A 135 5.30 8.01 -21.83
CA TYR A 135 6.11 9.22 -21.65
C TYR A 135 7.18 9.36 -22.74
N LEU A 136 7.81 8.26 -23.15
CA LEU A 136 8.81 8.27 -24.22
C LEU A 136 8.19 8.68 -25.56
N LEU A 137 7.02 8.14 -25.90
CA LEU A 137 6.25 8.54 -27.11
C LEU A 137 5.85 10.02 -27.09
N MET A 138 5.59 10.57 -25.89
CA MET A 138 5.29 11.99 -25.69
C MET A 138 6.55 12.87 -25.63
N LEU A 139 7.74 12.32 -25.95
CA LEU A 139 9.05 12.98 -25.88
C LEU A 139 9.44 13.48 -24.47
N LYS A 140 8.79 12.98 -23.42
CA LYS A 140 9.08 13.31 -22.02
C LYS A 140 10.16 12.37 -21.45
N ARG A 141 11.38 12.49 -21.93
CA ARG A 141 12.50 11.58 -21.61
C ARG A 141 12.83 11.52 -20.12
N ASP A 142 12.75 12.63 -19.40
CA ASP A 142 13.04 12.69 -17.97
C ASP A 142 12.00 11.91 -17.15
N TYR A 143 10.74 11.94 -17.57
CA TYR A 143 9.67 11.16 -16.93
C TYR A 143 9.81 9.66 -17.21
N PHE A 144 10.19 9.29 -18.44
CA PHE A 144 10.53 7.89 -18.75
C PHE A 144 11.69 7.41 -17.87
N LYS A 145 12.79 8.20 -17.82
CA LYS A 145 13.95 7.89 -16.97
C LYS A 145 13.54 7.74 -15.49
N ALA A 146 12.68 8.62 -14.99
CA ALA A 146 12.19 8.56 -13.62
C ALA A 146 11.49 7.23 -13.31
N VAL A 147 10.69 6.66 -14.21
CA VAL A 147 10.06 5.34 -14.05
C VAL A 147 11.11 4.22 -14.01
N ILE A 148 12.08 4.25 -14.90
CA ILE A 148 13.15 3.24 -14.95
C ILE A 148 14.01 3.29 -13.66
N ASP A 149 14.40 4.49 -13.24
CA ASP A 149 15.21 4.69 -12.04
C ASP A 149 14.42 4.28 -10.78
N ALA A 150 13.11 4.52 -10.73
CA ALA A 150 12.24 4.04 -9.66
C ALA A 150 12.27 2.51 -9.53
N HIS A 151 12.18 1.78 -10.64
CA HIS A 151 12.23 0.32 -10.63
C HIS A 151 13.62 -0.21 -10.25
N LYS A 152 14.70 0.47 -10.66
CA LYS A 152 16.08 0.11 -10.26
C LYS A 152 16.26 0.28 -8.76
N GLU A 153 15.92 1.46 -8.22
CA GLU A 153 16.02 1.72 -6.78
C GLU A 153 15.13 0.78 -5.96
N PHE A 154 13.91 0.51 -6.40
CA PHE A 154 13.05 -0.48 -5.74
C PHE A 154 13.74 -1.84 -5.63
N ARG A 155 14.35 -2.35 -6.70
CA ARG A 155 15.06 -3.64 -6.67
C ARG A 155 16.25 -3.64 -5.72
N GLN A 156 16.93 -2.51 -5.55
CA GLN A 156 18.07 -2.36 -4.64
C GLN A 156 17.61 -2.31 -3.17
N LEU A 157 16.48 -1.66 -2.90
CA LEU A 157 15.93 -1.46 -1.55
C LEU A 157 14.97 -2.57 -1.11
N SER A 158 14.59 -3.46 -2.02
CA SER A 158 13.60 -4.52 -1.81
C SER A 158 14.03 -5.50 -0.73
N LYS A 159 13.13 -5.72 0.24
CA LYS A 159 13.24 -6.70 1.32
C LYS A 159 12.02 -7.61 1.30
N ARG A 160 11.82 -8.32 0.19
CA ARG A 160 10.62 -9.15 -0.01
C ARG A 160 10.44 -10.14 1.13
N PRO A 161 9.27 -10.12 1.81
CA PRO A 161 9.02 -11.06 2.87
C PRO A 161 8.96 -12.50 2.33
N GLY A 162 9.60 -13.42 3.02
CA GLY A 162 9.51 -14.85 2.75
C GLY A 162 8.19 -15.45 3.24
N ALA A 163 7.88 -16.67 2.79
CA ALA A 163 6.70 -17.39 3.26
C ALA A 163 6.78 -17.70 4.77
N GLU A 164 7.97 -17.99 5.28
CA GLU A 164 8.21 -18.24 6.71
C GLU A 164 7.91 -17.01 7.55
N GLU A 165 8.45 -15.84 7.19
CA GLU A 165 8.19 -14.56 7.86
C GLU A 165 6.69 -14.23 7.91
N VAL A 166 5.99 -14.42 6.78
CA VAL A 166 4.54 -14.17 6.71
C VAL A 166 3.76 -15.18 7.54
N ASN A 167 4.23 -16.43 7.62
CA ASN A 167 3.63 -17.47 8.43
C ASN A 167 3.78 -17.20 9.94
N GLU A 168 4.98 -16.83 10.39
CA GLU A 168 5.25 -16.43 11.79
C GLU A 168 4.36 -15.24 12.17
N TRP A 169 4.36 -14.21 11.33
CA TRP A 169 3.54 -13.03 11.53
C TRP A 169 2.03 -13.38 11.59
N LEU A 170 1.54 -14.28 10.73
CA LEU A 170 0.14 -14.71 10.73
C LEU A 170 -0.23 -15.44 12.02
N SER A 171 0.64 -16.31 12.50
CA SER A 171 0.45 -17.06 13.75
C SER A 171 0.40 -16.14 14.98
N GLU A 172 1.32 -15.16 15.04
CA GLU A 172 1.31 -14.15 16.10
C GLU A 172 0.07 -13.24 16.05
N SER A 173 -0.34 -12.88 14.84
CA SER A 173 -1.50 -12.03 14.61
C SER A 173 -2.79 -12.72 15.00
N ALA A 174 -2.93 -14.02 14.77
CA ALA A 174 -4.11 -14.81 15.15
C ALA A 174 -4.32 -14.81 16.67
N ALA A 175 -3.25 -14.82 17.46
CA ALA A 175 -3.31 -14.78 18.91
C ALA A 175 -3.69 -13.39 19.47
N LYS A 176 -3.44 -12.32 18.73
CA LYS A 176 -3.60 -10.92 19.19
C LYS A 176 -4.84 -10.22 18.63
N ARG A 177 -5.56 -10.82 17.67
CA ARG A 177 -6.64 -10.15 16.93
C ARG A 177 -8.02 -10.76 17.14
N PRO A 178 -8.91 -10.08 17.84
CA PRO A 178 -10.32 -10.09 17.47
C PRO A 178 -10.59 -8.85 16.63
N GLY A 179 -10.49 -8.86 15.32
CA GLY A 179 -10.82 -7.63 14.62
C GLY A 179 -10.72 -7.66 13.11
N PRO A 180 -11.32 -6.65 12.50
CA PRO A 180 -11.68 -6.65 11.10
C PRO A 180 -10.46 -6.63 10.17
N GLN A 181 -10.74 -7.08 8.94
CA GLN A 181 -9.88 -6.94 7.78
C GLN A 181 -9.35 -5.50 7.65
N VAL A 182 -8.19 -5.35 7.00
CA VAL A 182 -7.68 -4.03 6.62
C VAL A 182 -8.74 -3.31 5.78
N GLN A 183 -9.30 -2.24 6.31
CA GLN A 183 -10.38 -1.50 5.67
C GLN A 183 -9.86 -0.58 4.57
N GLY A 184 -10.68 -0.33 3.57
CA GLY A 184 -10.40 0.68 2.54
C GLY A 184 -9.53 0.19 1.38
N ILE A 185 -9.21 -1.11 1.30
CA ILE A 185 -8.48 -1.67 0.15
C ILE A 185 -9.48 -2.29 -0.84
N TYR A 186 -9.53 -1.72 -2.04
CA TYR A 186 -10.33 -2.28 -3.12
C TYR A 186 -9.58 -3.45 -3.79
N PRO A 187 -10.17 -4.66 -3.86
CA PRO A 187 -9.44 -5.86 -4.25
C PRO A 187 -9.26 -6.02 -5.77
N HIS A 188 -9.92 -5.20 -6.57
CA HIS A 188 -9.92 -5.30 -8.03
C HIS A 188 -9.05 -4.23 -8.69
N LEU A 189 -8.68 -4.45 -9.95
CA LEU A 189 -7.93 -3.47 -10.75
C LEU A 189 -8.84 -2.29 -11.11
N ILE A 190 -8.52 -1.10 -10.58
CA ILE A 190 -9.31 0.12 -10.82
C ILE A 190 -9.10 0.64 -12.26
N ILE A 191 -7.88 0.52 -12.80
CA ILE A 191 -7.55 1.08 -14.13
C ILE A 191 -8.42 0.50 -15.25
N PRO A 192 -8.58 -0.83 -15.41
CA PRO A 192 -9.51 -1.38 -16.39
C PRO A 192 -10.95 -0.91 -16.16
N MET A 193 -11.38 -0.87 -14.90
CA MET A 193 -12.72 -0.37 -14.56
C MET A 193 -12.92 1.09 -14.96
N ALA A 194 -11.94 1.95 -14.71
CA ALA A 194 -12.00 3.37 -15.08
C ALA A 194 -12.06 3.54 -16.60
N ILE A 195 -11.32 2.74 -17.36
CA ILE A 195 -11.28 2.79 -18.83
C ILE A 195 -12.60 2.26 -19.43
N PHE A 196 -13.05 1.08 -18.99
CA PHE A 196 -14.22 0.43 -19.62
C PHE A 196 -15.56 0.91 -19.10
N LEU A 197 -15.65 1.31 -17.84
CA LEU A 197 -16.90 1.69 -17.17
C LEU A 197 -17.05 3.20 -16.98
N ARG A 198 -16.03 3.99 -17.29
CA ARG A 198 -16.02 5.47 -17.18
C ARG A 198 -16.67 5.95 -15.86
N ASN A 199 -17.71 6.77 -15.96
CA ASN A 199 -18.38 7.36 -14.79
C ASN A 199 -19.08 6.33 -13.86
N LYS A 200 -19.30 5.09 -14.30
CA LYS A 200 -19.90 4.04 -13.46
C LYS A 200 -18.88 3.40 -12.51
N SER A 201 -17.59 3.52 -12.79
CA SER A 201 -16.51 2.94 -11.96
C SER A 201 -16.54 3.45 -10.53
N PHE A 202 -16.74 4.76 -10.32
CA PHE A 202 -16.83 5.36 -9.00
C PHE A 202 -18.01 4.82 -8.18
N GLY A 203 -19.19 4.68 -8.82
CA GLY A 203 -20.38 4.12 -8.17
C GLY A 203 -20.19 2.66 -7.73
N ILE A 204 -19.46 1.84 -8.50
CA ILE A 204 -19.17 0.45 -8.16
C ILE A 204 -18.19 0.39 -6.98
N ILE A 205 -17.12 1.19 -6.99
CA ILE A 205 -16.15 1.28 -5.92
C ILE A 205 -16.83 1.75 -4.63
N ASN A 206 -17.66 2.78 -4.69
CA ASN A 206 -18.36 3.32 -3.53
C ASN A 206 -19.31 2.29 -2.90
N LYS A 207 -20.06 1.54 -3.71
CA LYS A 207 -20.93 0.44 -3.24
C LYS A 207 -20.14 -0.69 -2.56
N TYR A 208 -18.91 -0.92 -2.96
CA TYR A 208 -18.05 -1.91 -2.32
C TYR A 208 -17.69 -1.51 -0.88
N PHE A 209 -17.42 -0.22 -0.64
CA PHE A 209 -17.06 0.29 0.68
C PHE A 209 -18.24 0.61 1.60
N GLN A 210 -19.46 0.61 1.07
CA GLN A 210 -20.70 0.82 1.85
C GLN A 210 -21.29 -0.48 2.44
N LYS A 211 -20.74 -1.63 2.08
CA LYS A 211 -21.11 -2.94 2.65
C LYS A 211 -20.25 -3.28 3.85
#